data_b65e4a0e0c0525465650a35cf5e9662e
#
_entry.id   b65e4a0e0c0525465650a35cf5e9662e
#
_cell.length_a   1.000
_cell.length_b   1.000
_cell.length_c   1.000
_cell.angle_alpha   90.00
_cell.angle_beta   90.00
_cell.angle_gamma   90.00
#
_symmetry.space_group_name_H-M   'P 1'
#
loop_
_entity.id
_entity.type
_entity.pdbx_description
1 polymer ?
#
loop_
_entity_poly.entity_id
_entity_poly.type
_entity_poly.pdbx_seq_one_letter_code
_entity_poly.pdbx_strand_id
1 'polypeptide(L)'
;MWALRRTSIRLTLRNQVLNRASCVKLIPNTVVEYEDAVPHHGRFLSTSHTFYRTDHKFTVSSRQLSSQADASNNKEDDVVDNDGVEIEDRLSEPDLTDGDDGDDGGKLQDELDLSDTESDPAEEEKTSRRAKSRSELFKAIVSVPGLSVDSALNKWVEKGKTLTRQEIVLALINLRKRKMYGRALQLLDWLESNEKLEFTEKEYASKLDMIAKLRGLQKAEQFLAHVPNSFRGELLYRTLLANYASVFNLGKTEETFNKIRELGFPITPFACNQLLILYKKIDKKKIADVLLMMEKENVKPSPFTYKILIDAKGLSNDIEGMSQIVETMKAEGVELDHQTQAALARHYASAGLTEKTEAILKEIEGEDLKENMWVCPTLLRLYAILRRDDEVERIWKACESKPRVEDCLAAVEAWGKLKKIEKAEEVFEMMSNKWKLTAKNYSVLLKIYARNKMLIKGKDLIKKMGDSGCVIGPTTWDSIVTLYVQAGEVEKADAVLQKALQQGKLRPMFNTYMTIMEQYARRGDVHNAEKMFYRLRQANYVSRITPFHALAQAYKNAKLPAYGIRERMKADNIFPNKALANQLAQLDPFKKTAVSDLLD
;
A
#
# COMPACT_ATOMS: atom_id res chain seq x y z
N MET A 1 3.61 -27.11 -10.82
CA MET A 1 4.82 -26.31 -11.18
C MET A 1 5.30 -26.52 -12.60
N TRP A 2 5.50 -27.74 -13.07
CA TRP A 2 5.88 -28.03 -14.46
C TRP A 2 4.91 -27.48 -15.52
N ALA A 3 3.61 -27.50 -15.24
CA ALA A 3 2.57 -26.95 -16.15
C ALA A 3 2.67 -25.43 -16.28
N LEU A 4 2.92 -24.70 -15.20
CA LEU A 4 3.10 -23.25 -15.21
C LEU A 4 4.36 -22.83 -16.00
N ARG A 5 5.41 -23.64 -15.95
CA ARG A 5 6.66 -23.44 -16.69
C ARG A 5 6.47 -23.51 -18.20
N ARG A 6 5.76 -24.54 -18.69
CA ARG A 6 5.55 -24.72 -20.14
C ARG A 6 4.72 -23.61 -20.76
N THR A 7 3.75 -23.07 -20.04
CA THR A 7 2.89 -21.99 -20.54
C THR A 7 3.60 -20.63 -20.52
N SER A 8 4.38 -20.34 -19.48
CA SER A 8 5.14 -19.07 -19.39
C SER A 8 6.28 -18.99 -20.42
N ILE A 9 7.00 -20.09 -20.63
CA ILE A 9 8.10 -20.15 -21.62
C ILE A 9 7.58 -20.14 -23.06
N ARG A 10 6.45 -20.82 -23.33
CA ARG A 10 5.85 -20.79 -24.68
C ARG A 10 5.30 -19.42 -25.07
N LEU A 11 4.76 -18.66 -24.13
CA LEU A 11 4.29 -17.29 -24.38
C LEU A 11 5.42 -16.31 -24.66
N THR A 12 6.56 -16.42 -23.95
CA THR A 12 7.75 -15.60 -24.24
C THR A 12 8.40 -15.96 -25.56
N LEU A 13 8.49 -17.25 -25.92
CA LEU A 13 9.03 -17.70 -27.20
C LEU A 13 8.09 -17.38 -28.37
N ARG A 14 6.77 -17.49 -28.19
CA ARG A 14 5.81 -17.16 -29.24
C ARG A 14 5.82 -15.66 -29.56
N ASN A 15 5.96 -14.79 -28.56
CA ASN A 15 6.10 -13.35 -28.80
C ASN A 15 7.47 -12.95 -29.38
N GLN A 16 8.54 -13.72 -29.11
CA GLN A 16 9.85 -13.49 -29.75
C GLN A 16 9.87 -13.99 -31.19
N VAL A 17 9.19 -15.08 -31.51
CA VAL A 17 9.11 -15.62 -32.89
C VAL A 17 8.23 -14.74 -33.77
N LEU A 18 7.13 -14.15 -33.26
CA LEU A 18 6.29 -13.23 -34.02
C LEU A 18 6.98 -11.87 -34.30
N ASN A 19 7.91 -11.43 -33.45
CA ASN A 19 8.68 -10.21 -33.70
C ASN A 19 9.93 -10.42 -34.57
N ARG A 20 10.32 -11.66 -34.88
CA ARG A 20 11.45 -11.98 -35.78
C ARG A 20 11.04 -12.29 -37.22
N ALA A 21 9.75 -12.44 -37.51
CA ALA A 21 9.26 -12.80 -38.84
C ALA A 21 9.13 -11.65 -39.85
N SER A 22 9.50 -10.42 -39.49
CA SER A 22 9.32 -9.25 -40.38
C SER A 22 10.59 -8.52 -40.79
N CYS A 23 11.77 -9.11 -40.70
CA CYS A 23 12.98 -8.53 -41.34
C CYS A 23 14.00 -9.61 -41.70
N VAL A 24 13.81 -10.25 -42.83
CA VAL A 24 14.91 -10.90 -43.58
C VAL A 24 14.83 -10.47 -45.01
N LYS A 25 15.71 -9.57 -45.44
CA LYS A 25 16.22 -9.51 -46.81
C LYS A 25 17.72 -9.59 -46.75
N LEU A 26 18.18 -10.58 -47.48
CA LEU A 26 19.55 -11.00 -47.79
C LEU A 26 20.39 -9.88 -48.42
N ILE A 27 21.69 -9.87 -48.16
CA ILE A 27 22.80 -9.82 -49.15
C ILE A 27 24.14 -10.08 -48.41
N PRO A 28 25.21 -10.61 -49.08
CA PRO A 28 26.16 -11.56 -48.54
C PRO A 28 27.58 -11.03 -48.20
N ASN A 29 28.32 -11.92 -47.50
CA ASN A 29 29.75 -11.99 -47.22
C ASN A 29 30.71 -11.09 -48.00
N THR A 30 31.62 -10.43 -47.27
CA THR A 30 33.04 -10.45 -47.55
C THR A 30 33.87 -10.30 -46.28
N VAL A 31 34.80 -11.21 -46.11
CA VAL A 31 35.84 -11.30 -45.09
C VAL A 31 36.96 -10.35 -45.47
N VAL A 32 37.48 -9.56 -44.56
CA VAL A 32 38.89 -9.10 -44.54
C VAL A 32 39.33 -8.89 -43.10
N GLU A 33 40.26 -9.70 -42.68
CA GLU A 33 41.18 -9.48 -41.56
C GLU A 33 42.12 -8.32 -41.88
N TYR A 34 42.53 -7.52 -40.91
CA TYR A 34 43.92 -7.12 -40.71
C TYR A 34 44.18 -6.49 -39.32
N GLU A 35 45.38 -6.80 -38.85
CA GLU A 35 46.04 -6.60 -37.58
C GLU A 35 46.40 -5.16 -37.22
N ASP A 36 46.60 -4.95 -35.91
CA ASP A 36 47.59 -4.15 -35.18
C ASP A 36 48.10 -2.78 -35.72
N ALA A 37 47.99 -1.78 -34.83
CA ALA A 37 49.13 -0.98 -34.37
C ALA A 37 48.72 0.24 -33.48
N VAL A 38 49.28 0.30 -32.29
CA VAL A 38 49.54 1.52 -31.48
C VAL A 38 50.96 1.98 -31.89
N PRO A 39 51.44 3.23 -31.75
CA PRO A 39 51.19 4.24 -30.71
C PRO A 39 51.40 5.76 -31.06
N HIS A 40 51.32 6.56 -30.00
CA HIS A 40 52.06 7.83 -29.69
C HIS A 40 51.46 9.22 -29.90
N HIS A 41 51.35 9.90 -28.73
CA HIS A 41 51.74 11.26 -28.38
C HIS A 41 51.25 12.49 -29.16
N GLY A 42 50.66 13.41 -28.40
CA GLY A 42 50.58 14.82 -28.77
C GLY A 42 49.96 15.67 -27.67
N ARG A 43 50.82 16.40 -26.96
CA ARG A 43 50.54 17.42 -25.93
C ARG A 43 50.03 18.74 -26.55
N PHE A 44 49.51 19.59 -25.64
CA PHE A 44 49.31 21.05 -25.68
C PHE A 44 47.89 21.48 -26.08
N LEU A 45 47.19 22.42 -25.41
CA LEU A 45 47.57 23.57 -24.55
C LEU A 45 46.37 23.97 -23.69
N SER A 46 46.65 24.54 -22.53
CA SER A 46 45.78 25.21 -21.58
C SER A 46 45.22 26.54 -22.16
N THR A 47 43.98 26.85 -21.84
CA THR A 47 43.57 28.23 -21.66
C THR A 47 42.61 28.31 -20.47
N SER A 48 43.11 29.02 -19.49
CA SER A 48 42.41 29.49 -18.29
C SER A 48 41.39 30.56 -18.66
N HIS A 49 40.18 30.43 -18.14
CA HIS A 49 39.30 31.56 -17.89
C HIS A 49 38.71 31.47 -16.49
N THR A 50 39.25 32.36 -15.65
CA THR A 50 38.74 32.83 -14.39
C THR A 50 37.37 33.46 -14.55
N PHE A 51 36.39 33.03 -13.75
CA PHE A 51 35.23 33.85 -13.46
C PHE A 51 34.83 33.80 -11.99
N TYR A 52 34.99 34.91 -11.39
CA TYR A 52 34.36 35.59 -10.25
C TYR A 52 33.46 34.78 -9.34
N ARG A 53 33.96 34.63 -8.14
CA ARG A 53 33.28 34.29 -6.89
C ARG A 53 32.71 35.58 -6.32
N THR A 54 31.40 35.69 -6.17
CA THR A 54 30.74 36.71 -5.33
C THR A 54 30.17 36.00 -4.09
N ASP A 55 30.90 36.17 -3.01
CA ASP A 55 30.47 35.83 -1.64
C ASP A 55 29.41 36.86 -1.20
N HIS A 56 28.20 36.42 -0.94
CA HIS A 56 27.27 37.14 -0.10
C HIS A 56 27.07 36.39 1.22
N LYS A 57 27.84 36.89 2.21
CA LYS A 57 27.61 36.62 3.63
C LYS A 57 26.30 37.29 4.05
N PHE A 58 25.34 36.51 4.52
CA PHE A 58 24.26 37.00 5.38
C PHE A 58 24.55 36.63 6.80
N THR A 59 24.83 37.67 7.58
CA THR A 59 24.99 37.62 9.04
C THR A 59 23.63 37.42 9.71
N VAL A 60 23.54 36.39 10.51
CA VAL A 60 22.42 36.17 11.45
C VAL A 60 22.67 37.03 12.69
N SER A 61 21.82 38.04 12.89
CA SER A 61 21.79 38.82 14.13
C SER A 61 20.94 38.14 15.17
N SER A 62 21.60 37.64 16.20
CA SER A 62 20.99 37.18 17.42
C SER A 62 20.57 38.40 18.27
N ARG A 63 19.31 38.53 18.59
CA ARG A 63 18.84 39.38 19.69
C ARG A 63 18.31 38.48 20.83
N GLN A 64 19.10 38.41 21.86
CA GLN A 64 18.63 38.08 23.21
C GLN A 64 17.83 39.25 23.75
N LEU A 65 16.71 38.95 24.36
CA LEU A 65 16.12 39.80 25.40
C LEU A 65 15.62 38.91 26.53
N SER A 66 16.21 39.19 27.67
CA SER A 66 15.99 38.57 28.96
C SER A 66 14.84 39.25 29.73
N SER A 67 14.30 38.47 30.70
CA SER A 67 13.65 38.86 31.97
C SER A 67 12.20 39.38 31.87
N GLN A 68 11.28 39.00 32.68
CA GLN A 68 11.19 38.66 34.10
C GLN A 68 9.80 38.12 34.41
N ALA A 69 9.71 37.38 35.49
CA ALA A 69 8.59 36.75 36.12
C ALA A 69 7.37 37.66 36.37
N ASP A 70 6.17 37.05 36.28
CA ASP A 70 5.31 37.03 37.48
C ASP A 70 4.27 35.91 37.41
N ALA A 71 3.94 35.43 38.59
CA ALA A 71 3.12 34.26 38.87
C ALA A 71 1.62 34.53 38.65
N SER A 72 0.89 33.54 38.22
CA SER A 72 -0.19 32.86 38.97
C SER A 72 -1.28 32.31 38.05
N ASN A 73 -1.71 31.16 38.47
CA ASN A 73 -2.99 30.49 38.30
C ASN A 73 -3.11 29.35 37.31
N ASN A 74 -3.13 28.21 37.97
CA ASN A 74 -3.68 26.92 37.60
C ASN A 74 -4.88 26.99 36.65
N LYS A 75 -4.75 26.35 35.51
CA LYS A 75 -5.79 25.47 34.95
C LYS A 75 -5.06 24.27 34.32
N GLU A 76 -5.28 23.12 34.95
CA GLU A 76 -5.05 21.82 34.40
C GLU A 76 -5.85 21.71 33.10
N ASP A 77 -5.20 21.92 31.98
CA ASP A 77 -5.68 21.45 30.70
C ASP A 77 -5.27 19.99 30.58
N ASP A 78 -6.25 19.10 30.74
CA ASP A 78 -6.19 17.69 30.41
C ASP A 78 -5.67 17.53 28.98
N VAL A 79 -4.37 17.32 28.84
CA VAL A 79 -3.76 16.79 27.63
C VAL A 79 -4.20 15.33 27.56
N VAL A 80 -5.33 15.11 26.91
CA VAL A 80 -5.71 13.79 26.43
C VAL A 80 -4.67 13.39 25.40
N ASP A 81 -3.68 12.63 25.83
CA ASP A 81 -2.77 11.89 24.95
C ASP A 81 -3.62 10.92 24.13
N ASN A 82 -4.04 11.41 22.96
CA ASN A 82 -4.74 10.62 21.95
C ASN A 82 -3.70 9.80 21.17
N ASP A 83 -3.01 8.88 21.84
CA ASP A 83 -2.08 7.89 21.25
C ASP A 83 -2.81 6.84 20.38
N GLY A 84 -4.04 7.10 20.00
CA GLY A 84 -4.81 6.35 19.03
C GLY A 84 -4.62 6.85 17.60
N VAL A 85 -3.50 7.49 17.28
CA VAL A 85 -3.18 7.87 15.91
C VAL A 85 -2.84 6.61 15.14
N GLU A 86 -3.81 6.15 14.36
CA GLU A 86 -3.64 5.14 13.32
C GLU A 86 -2.48 5.59 12.41
N ILE A 87 -1.30 4.96 12.59
CA ILE A 87 -0.16 5.11 11.66
C ILE A 87 -0.44 4.21 10.45
N GLU A 88 -1.62 4.37 9.83
CA GLU A 88 -1.99 3.60 8.64
C GLU A 88 -1.25 4.08 7.37
N ASP A 89 -0.61 5.25 7.39
CA ASP A 89 -0.22 5.93 6.15
C ASP A 89 1.25 6.23 5.95
N ARG A 90 2.14 5.55 6.65
CA ARG A 90 3.56 5.58 6.25
C ARG A 90 3.88 4.61 5.11
N LEU A 91 2.91 3.82 4.70
CA LEU A 91 3.04 2.91 3.57
C LEU A 91 2.43 3.61 2.36
N SER A 92 3.29 4.04 1.44
CA SER A 92 2.87 4.58 0.16
C SER A 92 1.88 3.63 -0.51
N GLU A 93 0.64 4.07 -0.66
CA GLU A 93 -0.32 3.36 -1.47
C GLU A 93 0.21 3.21 -2.90
N PRO A 94 0.03 2.05 -3.52
CA PRO A 94 0.29 1.88 -4.93
C PRO A 94 -0.77 2.63 -5.73
N ASP A 95 -0.28 3.39 -6.68
CA ASP A 95 -1.03 3.99 -7.74
C ASP A 95 -1.66 2.90 -8.61
N LEU A 96 -2.92 2.60 -8.38
CA LEU A 96 -3.72 1.83 -9.34
C LEU A 96 -5.20 2.20 -9.20
N THR A 97 -5.75 2.59 -10.35
CA THR A 97 -7.14 2.44 -10.79
C THR A 97 -8.09 1.81 -9.76
N ASP A 98 -9.21 2.46 -9.53
CA ASP A 98 -10.45 2.08 -8.83
C ASP A 98 -10.69 0.55 -8.66
N GLY A 99 -9.75 -0.17 -8.11
CA GLY A 99 -9.81 -1.53 -7.62
C GLY A 99 -9.74 -1.43 -6.11
N ASP A 100 -10.83 -1.77 -5.46
CA ASP A 100 -10.92 -2.11 -4.06
C ASP A 100 -9.86 -3.18 -3.73
N ASP A 101 -8.60 -2.74 -3.51
CA ASP A 101 -7.55 -3.58 -2.99
C ASP A 101 -7.92 -3.88 -1.54
N GLY A 102 -8.76 -4.91 -1.39
CA GLY A 102 -9.05 -5.50 -0.10
C GLY A 102 -7.73 -5.75 0.63
N ASP A 103 -7.68 -5.27 1.86
CA ASP A 103 -6.64 -5.33 2.88
C ASP A 103 -5.65 -6.52 2.76
N ASP A 104 -4.83 -6.54 1.71
CA ASP A 104 -3.75 -7.52 1.51
C ASP A 104 -2.60 -7.28 2.50
N GLY A 105 -2.50 -6.05 3.04
CA GLY A 105 -1.51 -5.70 4.05
C GLY A 105 -1.78 -6.32 5.42
N GLY A 106 -3.05 -6.57 5.77
CA GLY A 106 -3.43 -7.21 7.03
C GLY A 106 -3.04 -8.69 7.09
N LYS A 107 -3.08 -9.39 5.95
CA LYS A 107 -2.75 -10.82 5.89
C LYS A 107 -1.28 -11.14 5.80
N LEU A 108 -0.47 -10.26 5.21
CA LEU A 108 0.99 -10.35 5.29
C LEU A 108 1.50 -10.36 6.74
N GLN A 109 0.73 -9.78 7.66
CA GLN A 109 1.03 -9.79 9.08
C GLN A 109 0.58 -11.08 9.78
N ASP A 110 -0.48 -11.73 9.31
CA ASP A 110 -0.93 -13.01 9.85
C ASP A 110 0.00 -14.16 9.41
N GLU A 111 0.70 -14.05 8.26
CA GLU A 111 1.75 -15.02 7.86
C GLU A 111 3.07 -14.85 8.62
N LEU A 112 3.35 -13.70 9.24
CA LEU A 112 4.38 -13.56 10.27
C LEU A 112 3.87 -14.15 11.58
N ASP A 113 3.53 -15.44 11.58
CA ASP A 113 3.11 -16.11 12.81
C ASP A 113 4.31 -16.26 13.75
N LEU A 114 4.36 -15.35 14.72
CA LEU A 114 5.32 -15.32 15.81
C LEU A 114 4.76 -16.08 17.03
N SER A 115 3.65 -16.81 16.87
CA SER A 115 3.06 -17.61 17.93
C SER A 115 3.58 -19.06 17.92
N ASP A 116 3.90 -19.59 19.12
CA ASP A 116 4.23 -20.98 19.33
C ASP A 116 2.95 -21.82 19.42
N THR A 117 2.50 -22.42 18.33
CA THR A 117 1.57 -23.54 18.41
C THR A 117 2.02 -24.61 17.43
N GLU A 118 2.87 -25.50 17.93
CA GLU A 118 2.97 -26.85 17.39
C GLU A 118 1.81 -27.65 17.94
N SER A 119 0.67 -27.70 17.25
CA SER A 119 -0.38 -28.69 17.44
C SER A 119 -1.44 -28.59 16.33
N ASP A 120 -2.09 -29.72 16.06
CA ASP A 120 -2.95 -30.04 14.92
C ASP A 120 -3.93 -28.94 14.46
N PRO A 121 -4.06 -28.71 13.12
CA PRO A 121 -4.73 -27.51 12.58
C PRO A 121 -6.25 -27.48 12.71
N ALA A 122 -6.94 -28.57 12.94
CA ALA A 122 -8.40 -28.65 12.76
C ALA A 122 -9.25 -28.35 14.01
N GLU A 123 -8.75 -28.60 15.23
CA GLU A 123 -9.50 -28.32 16.47
C GLU A 123 -9.11 -26.98 17.12
N GLU A 124 -7.91 -26.47 16.83
CA GLU A 124 -7.40 -25.23 17.43
C GLU A 124 -8.00 -23.96 16.85
N GLU A 125 -8.51 -23.96 15.62
CA GLU A 125 -9.02 -22.73 15.00
C GLU A 125 -10.25 -22.16 15.72
N LYS A 126 -11.12 -23.00 16.27
CA LYS A 126 -12.33 -22.55 16.99
C LYS A 126 -12.04 -22.13 18.44
N THR A 127 -11.15 -22.83 19.12
CA THR A 127 -10.73 -22.52 20.49
C THR A 127 -9.76 -21.32 20.53
N SER A 128 -8.86 -21.22 19.57
CA SER A 128 -7.92 -20.12 19.40
C SER A 128 -8.63 -18.78 19.09
N ARG A 129 -9.69 -18.77 18.27
CA ARG A 129 -10.47 -17.55 18.00
C ARG A 129 -11.20 -17.02 19.24
N ARG A 130 -11.69 -17.86 20.13
CA ARG A 130 -12.31 -17.47 21.41
C ARG A 130 -11.28 -17.06 22.48
N ALA A 131 -10.13 -17.70 22.54
CA ALA A 131 -9.06 -17.37 23.47
C ALA A 131 -8.34 -16.07 23.09
N LYS A 132 -8.08 -15.82 21.78
CA LYS A 132 -7.44 -14.61 21.25
C LYS A 132 -8.20 -13.30 21.58
N SER A 133 -9.49 -13.37 21.92
CA SER A 133 -10.28 -12.18 22.30
C SER A 133 -10.24 -11.83 23.79
N ARG A 134 -9.67 -12.65 24.67
CA ARG A 134 -9.81 -12.56 26.13
C ARG A 134 -8.54 -12.27 26.92
N SER A 135 -7.46 -11.75 26.29
CA SER A 135 -6.26 -11.36 27.06
C SER A 135 -6.62 -10.30 28.11
N GLU A 136 -6.47 -10.63 29.38
CA GLU A 136 -6.67 -9.70 30.50
C GLU A 136 -5.55 -8.65 30.54
N LEU A 137 -4.32 -9.06 30.20
CA LEU A 137 -3.17 -8.15 30.11
C LEU A 137 -3.41 -7.07 29.03
N PHE A 138 -3.91 -7.47 27.86
CA PHE A 138 -4.30 -6.53 26.82
C PHE A 138 -5.34 -5.52 27.32
N LYS A 139 -6.38 -5.98 28.03
CA LYS A 139 -7.39 -5.08 28.61
C LYS A 139 -6.77 -4.12 29.61
N ALA A 140 -5.86 -4.59 30.47
CA ALA A 140 -5.15 -3.75 31.45
C ALA A 140 -4.30 -2.69 30.77
N ILE A 141 -3.60 -3.02 29.65
CA ILE A 141 -2.79 -2.07 28.89
C ILE A 141 -3.66 -1.01 28.18
N VAL A 142 -4.85 -1.37 27.71
CA VAL A 142 -5.71 -0.46 26.93
C VAL A 142 -6.63 0.37 27.82
N SER A 143 -7.05 -0.14 28.98
CA SER A 143 -8.04 0.50 29.86
C SER A 143 -7.55 1.75 30.56
N VAL A 144 -6.26 2.06 30.52
CA VAL A 144 -5.68 3.21 31.21
C VAL A 144 -5.35 4.30 30.19
N PRO A 145 -6.21 5.32 29.99
CA PRO A 145 -5.90 6.47 29.15
C PRO A 145 -4.80 7.31 29.80
N GLY A 146 -3.80 7.70 29.00
CA GLY A 146 -2.75 8.65 29.43
C GLY A 146 -1.62 8.09 30.32
N LEU A 147 -1.69 6.86 30.78
CA LEU A 147 -0.59 6.23 31.53
C LEU A 147 0.35 5.48 30.59
N SER A 148 1.65 5.56 30.86
CA SER A 148 2.62 4.69 30.18
C SER A 148 2.24 3.23 30.41
N VAL A 149 2.53 2.37 29.45
CA VAL A 149 2.32 0.92 29.57
C VAL A 149 3.03 0.38 30.82
N ASP A 150 4.17 0.99 31.20
CA ASP A 150 4.96 0.68 32.40
C ASP A 150 4.12 0.77 33.66
N SER A 151 3.31 1.84 33.82
CA SER A 151 2.45 1.98 34.99
C SER A 151 1.34 0.92 35.05
N ALA A 152 0.82 0.50 33.91
CA ALA A 152 -0.17 -0.57 33.84
C ALA A 152 0.46 -1.93 34.22
N LEU A 153 1.67 -2.19 33.75
CA LEU A 153 2.41 -3.42 34.02
C LEU A 153 2.88 -3.49 35.48
N ASN A 154 3.37 -2.40 36.04
CA ASN A 154 3.74 -2.34 37.45
C ASN A 154 2.52 -2.63 38.36
N LYS A 155 1.37 -1.98 38.09
CA LYS A 155 0.11 -2.30 38.77
C LYS A 155 -0.36 -3.75 38.60
N TRP A 156 -0.05 -4.36 37.45
CA TRP A 156 -0.35 -5.78 37.20
C TRP A 156 0.47 -6.68 38.12
N VAL A 157 1.77 -6.40 38.24
CA VAL A 157 2.68 -7.16 39.11
C VAL A 157 2.37 -6.91 40.59
N GLU A 158 2.06 -5.68 40.99
CA GLU A 158 1.67 -5.32 42.38
C GLU A 158 0.40 -6.07 42.81
N LYS A 159 -0.54 -6.35 41.88
CA LYS A 159 -1.73 -7.16 42.13
C LYS A 159 -1.44 -8.66 42.24
N GLY A 160 -0.20 -9.09 42.22
CA GLY A 160 0.20 -10.50 42.30
C GLY A 160 -0.14 -11.34 41.08
N LYS A 161 -0.48 -10.70 39.95
CA LYS A 161 -0.78 -11.43 38.71
C LYS A 161 0.51 -11.83 38.00
N THR A 162 0.64 -13.11 37.67
CA THR A 162 1.81 -13.63 36.95
C THR A 162 1.76 -13.22 35.47
N LEU A 163 2.92 -12.83 34.93
CA LEU A 163 3.10 -12.59 33.51
C LEU A 163 3.54 -13.89 32.85
N THR A 164 2.58 -14.67 32.38
CA THR A 164 2.89 -15.88 31.61
C THR A 164 3.25 -15.53 30.17
N ARG A 165 4.13 -16.32 29.54
CA ARG A 165 4.52 -16.14 28.13
C ARG A 165 3.30 -16.14 27.21
N GLN A 166 2.31 -16.98 27.45
CA GLN A 166 1.08 -17.04 26.68
C GLN A 166 0.28 -15.75 26.76
N GLU A 167 0.14 -15.17 27.96
CA GLU A 167 -0.60 -13.91 28.14
C GLU A 167 0.11 -12.73 27.44
N ILE A 168 1.44 -12.70 27.47
CA ILE A 168 2.26 -11.70 26.77
C ILE A 168 2.08 -11.82 25.25
N VAL A 169 2.17 -13.05 24.70
CA VAL A 169 1.97 -13.29 23.26
C VAL A 169 0.55 -12.89 22.82
N LEU A 170 -0.48 -13.26 23.58
CA LEU A 170 -1.86 -12.86 23.31
C LEU A 170 -2.05 -11.34 23.36
N ALA A 171 -1.42 -10.67 24.32
CA ALA A 171 -1.46 -9.21 24.40
C ALA A 171 -0.79 -8.57 23.19
N LEU A 172 0.40 -9.03 22.79
CA LEU A 172 1.12 -8.56 21.60
C LEU A 172 0.32 -8.77 20.32
N ILE A 173 -0.27 -9.95 20.11
CA ILE A 173 -1.13 -10.23 18.96
C ILE A 173 -2.31 -9.26 18.91
N ASN A 174 -2.98 -9.01 20.07
CA ASN A 174 -4.11 -8.09 20.13
C ASN A 174 -3.70 -6.63 19.87
N LEU A 175 -2.53 -6.19 20.40
CA LEU A 175 -1.99 -4.86 20.14
C LEU A 175 -1.61 -4.68 18.66
N ARG A 176 -0.98 -5.68 18.05
CA ARG A 176 -0.62 -5.68 16.63
C ARG A 176 -1.86 -5.64 15.72
N LYS A 177 -2.87 -6.49 15.98
CA LYS A 177 -4.13 -6.50 15.22
C LYS A 177 -4.84 -5.14 15.24
N ARG A 178 -4.70 -4.39 16.35
CA ARG A 178 -5.27 -3.05 16.49
C ARG A 178 -4.29 -1.94 16.12
N LYS A 179 -3.15 -2.28 15.51
CA LYS A 179 -2.10 -1.36 15.07
C LYS A 179 -1.56 -0.45 16.20
N MET A 180 -1.69 -0.89 17.45
CA MET A 180 -1.20 -0.18 18.64
C MET A 180 0.29 -0.46 18.86
N TYR A 181 1.10 -0.23 17.82
CA TYR A 181 2.52 -0.59 17.78
C TYR A 181 3.36 0.11 18.86
N GLY A 182 3.01 1.36 19.23
CA GLY A 182 3.67 2.09 20.30
C GLY A 182 3.57 1.37 21.64
N ARG A 183 2.35 0.93 22.01
CA ARG A 183 2.11 0.18 23.24
C ARG A 183 2.75 -1.23 23.20
N ALA A 184 2.75 -1.86 22.03
CA ALA A 184 3.43 -3.14 21.85
C ALA A 184 4.95 -3.01 22.05
N LEU A 185 5.57 -1.94 21.56
CA LEU A 185 6.99 -1.68 21.75
C LEU A 185 7.31 -1.37 23.22
N GLN A 186 6.51 -0.52 23.88
CA GLN A 186 6.64 -0.25 25.31
C GLN A 186 6.53 -1.50 26.16
N LEU A 187 5.59 -2.42 25.83
CA LEU A 187 5.47 -3.71 26.52
C LEU A 187 6.77 -4.53 26.39
N LEU A 188 7.33 -4.62 25.17
CA LEU A 188 8.59 -5.35 24.94
C LEU A 188 9.78 -4.68 25.63
N ASP A 189 9.88 -3.34 25.56
CA ASP A 189 10.96 -2.59 26.23
C ASP A 189 10.89 -2.78 27.75
N TRP A 190 9.67 -2.76 28.34
CA TRP A 190 9.49 -3.00 29.77
C TRP A 190 9.87 -4.44 30.19
N LEU A 191 9.46 -5.44 29.39
CA LEU A 191 9.78 -6.85 29.66
C LEU A 191 11.28 -7.10 29.64
N GLU A 192 12.00 -6.51 28.69
CA GLU A 192 13.46 -6.61 28.58
C GLU A 192 14.15 -5.90 29.76
N SER A 193 13.75 -4.66 30.07
CA SER A 193 14.38 -3.84 31.14
C SER A 193 14.16 -4.41 32.54
N ASN A 194 13.08 -5.14 32.78
CA ASN A 194 12.76 -5.72 34.07
C ASN A 194 13.11 -7.22 34.16
N GLU A 195 13.79 -7.78 33.16
CA GLU A 195 14.15 -9.21 33.09
C GLU A 195 13.00 -10.16 33.40
N LYS A 196 11.77 -9.76 33.03
CA LYS A 196 10.54 -10.54 33.26
C LYS A 196 10.31 -11.61 32.22
N LEU A 197 11.04 -11.58 31.12
CA LEU A 197 10.96 -12.54 30.03
C LEU A 197 12.36 -12.72 29.44
N GLU A 198 12.79 -13.97 29.35
CA GLU A 198 13.97 -14.32 28.56
C GLU A 198 13.64 -14.20 27.07
N PHE A 199 14.30 -13.26 26.39
CA PHE A 199 14.06 -13.00 24.97
C PHE A 199 14.65 -14.11 24.12
N THR A 200 13.80 -14.63 23.23
CA THR A 200 14.19 -15.51 22.15
C THR A 200 14.20 -14.75 20.82
N GLU A 201 14.54 -15.41 19.74
CA GLU A 201 14.49 -14.86 18.40
C GLU A 201 13.10 -14.24 18.09
N LYS A 202 12.00 -14.82 18.59
CA LYS A 202 10.61 -14.34 18.36
C LYS A 202 10.34 -12.97 18.98
N GLU A 203 10.81 -12.75 20.22
CA GLU A 203 10.65 -11.46 20.87
C GLU A 203 11.49 -10.39 20.17
N TYR A 204 12.75 -10.71 19.79
CA TYR A 204 13.58 -9.80 18.99
C TYR A 204 12.95 -9.49 17.64
N ALA A 205 12.38 -10.47 16.94
CA ALA A 205 11.69 -10.25 15.68
C ALA A 205 10.44 -9.38 15.86
N SER A 206 9.65 -9.60 16.92
CA SER A 206 8.51 -8.75 17.27
C SER A 206 8.93 -7.32 17.55
N LYS A 207 10.02 -7.12 18.30
CA LYS A 207 10.57 -5.79 18.60
C LYS A 207 11.08 -5.10 17.34
N LEU A 208 11.79 -5.82 16.47
CA LEU A 208 12.25 -5.34 15.17
C LEU A 208 11.08 -4.87 14.29
N ASP A 209 10.00 -5.64 14.22
CA ASP A 209 8.79 -5.27 13.48
C ASP A 209 8.16 -3.97 14.01
N MET A 210 8.04 -3.83 15.34
CA MET A 210 7.51 -2.61 15.94
C MET A 210 8.40 -1.39 15.67
N ILE A 211 9.74 -1.56 15.76
CA ILE A 211 10.70 -0.48 15.46
C ILE A 211 10.60 -0.08 13.99
N ALA A 212 10.52 -1.05 13.07
CA ALA A 212 10.38 -0.78 11.64
C ALA A 212 9.15 0.09 11.34
N LYS A 213 8.02 -0.22 11.98
CA LYS A 213 6.74 0.49 11.78
C LYS A 213 6.67 1.86 12.44
N LEU A 214 7.30 2.04 13.61
CA LEU A 214 7.23 3.28 14.38
C LEU A 214 8.39 4.24 14.11
N ARG A 215 9.59 3.70 14.03
CA ARG A 215 10.84 4.49 13.98
C ARG A 215 11.51 4.46 12.61
N GLY A 216 10.99 3.63 11.70
CA GLY A 216 11.47 3.46 10.34
C GLY A 216 12.51 2.35 10.17
N LEU A 217 12.71 1.97 8.90
CA LEU A 217 13.51 0.80 8.52
C LEU A 217 14.99 0.94 8.83
N GLN A 218 15.56 2.15 8.75
CA GLN A 218 16.96 2.37 9.13
C GLN A 218 17.22 2.06 10.61
N LYS A 219 16.28 2.44 11.50
CA LYS A 219 16.40 2.12 12.92
C LYS A 219 16.20 0.63 13.19
N ALA A 220 15.39 -0.05 12.37
CA ALA A 220 15.24 -1.50 12.44
C ALA A 220 16.53 -2.23 12.01
N GLU A 221 17.24 -1.77 10.97
CA GLU A 221 18.55 -2.29 10.59
C GLU A 221 19.60 -2.08 11.71
N GLN A 222 19.62 -0.88 12.29
CA GLN A 222 20.50 -0.59 13.43
C GLN A 222 20.19 -1.50 14.62
N PHE A 223 18.91 -1.70 14.93
CA PHE A 223 18.51 -2.62 15.99
C PHE A 223 18.95 -4.06 15.69
N LEU A 224 18.76 -4.56 14.46
CA LEU A 224 19.25 -5.88 14.06
C LEU A 224 20.76 -6.04 14.30
N ALA A 225 21.54 -4.99 14.04
CA ALA A 225 22.98 -4.99 14.29
C ALA A 225 23.35 -5.05 15.79
N HIS A 226 22.44 -4.72 16.69
CA HIS A 226 22.67 -4.79 18.15
C HIS A 226 22.14 -6.08 18.79
N VAL A 227 21.29 -6.85 18.08
CA VAL A 227 20.81 -8.15 18.57
C VAL A 227 21.98 -9.11 18.69
N PRO A 228 22.11 -9.90 19.78
CA PRO A 228 23.18 -10.89 19.91
C PRO A 228 23.18 -11.89 18.75
N ASN A 229 24.37 -12.31 18.31
CA ASN A 229 24.51 -13.20 17.15
C ASN A 229 23.76 -14.52 17.30
N SER A 230 23.63 -15.03 18.52
CA SER A 230 22.88 -16.26 18.83
C SER A 230 21.39 -16.17 18.50
N PHE A 231 20.83 -14.96 18.42
CA PHE A 231 19.42 -14.71 18.13
C PHE A 231 19.18 -14.09 16.75
N ARG A 232 20.26 -13.88 15.94
CA ARG A 232 20.14 -13.37 14.57
C ARG A 232 19.82 -14.49 13.58
N GLY A 233 18.68 -15.14 13.76
CA GLY A 233 18.21 -16.22 12.91
C GLY A 233 17.39 -15.76 11.71
N GLU A 234 16.81 -16.74 11.02
CA GLU A 234 15.98 -16.54 9.82
C GLU A 234 14.79 -15.59 10.08
N LEU A 235 14.17 -15.71 11.25
CA LEU A 235 12.95 -14.98 11.60
C LEU A 235 13.16 -13.46 11.61
N LEU A 236 14.33 -12.97 12.05
CA LEU A 236 14.65 -11.54 12.04
C LEU A 236 14.83 -11.01 10.62
N TYR A 237 15.59 -11.73 9.79
CA TYR A 237 15.78 -11.33 8.39
C TYR A 237 14.49 -11.42 7.58
N ARG A 238 13.66 -12.44 7.81
CA ARG A 238 12.33 -12.57 7.23
C ARG A 238 11.41 -11.41 7.61
N THR A 239 11.45 -10.99 8.87
CA THR A 239 10.69 -9.84 9.37
C THR A 239 11.15 -8.54 8.72
N LEU A 240 12.46 -8.34 8.58
CA LEU A 240 13.02 -7.18 7.90
C LEU A 240 12.64 -7.18 6.40
N LEU A 241 12.73 -8.34 5.73
CA LEU A 241 12.31 -8.55 4.35
C LEU A 241 10.86 -8.13 4.12
N ALA A 242 9.95 -8.59 4.99
CA ALA A 242 8.53 -8.25 4.92
C ALA A 242 8.29 -6.74 5.09
N ASN A 243 9.01 -6.10 6.01
CA ASN A 243 8.90 -4.66 6.20
C ASN A 243 9.44 -3.86 5.00
N TYR A 244 10.52 -4.29 4.34
CA TYR A 244 10.99 -3.66 3.09
C TYR A 244 10.03 -3.89 1.93
N ALA A 245 9.49 -5.10 1.78
CA ALA A 245 8.51 -5.40 0.75
C ALA A 245 7.22 -4.56 0.92
N SER A 246 6.78 -4.35 2.16
CA SER A 246 5.59 -3.55 2.48
C SER A 246 5.70 -2.07 2.06
N VAL A 247 6.90 -1.51 2.04
CA VAL A 247 7.17 -0.13 1.56
C VAL A 247 7.62 -0.09 0.10
N PHE A 248 7.53 -1.21 -0.61
CA PHE A 248 7.94 -1.35 -2.02
C PHE A 248 9.39 -0.92 -2.31
N ASN A 249 10.29 -1.11 -1.35
CA ASN A 249 11.72 -0.85 -1.55
C ASN A 249 12.39 -2.04 -2.25
N LEU A 250 12.40 -2.01 -3.59
CA LEU A 250 12.92 -3.11 -4.41
C LEU A 250 14.35 -3.50 -4.05
N GLY A 251 15.27 -2.53 -4.04
CA GLY A 251 16.69 -2.79 -3.82
C GLY A 251 16.97 -3.43 -2.46
N LYS A 252 16.37 -2.87 -1.40
CA LYS A 252 16.55 -3.41 -0.04
C LYS A 252 15.84 -4.74 0.18
N THR A 253 14.73 -4.99 -0.51
CA THR A 253 14.05 -6.29 -0.44
C THR A 253 14.91 -7.37 -1.12
N GLU A 254 15.43 -7.11 -2.32
CA GLU A 254 16.32 -8.06 -3.03
C GLU A 254 17.63 -8.27 -2.24
N GLU A 255 18.24 -7.20 -1.69
CA GLU A 255 19.43 -7.27 -0.84
C GLU A 255 19.20 -8.16 0.39
N THR A 256 18.08 -7.93 1.11
CA THR A 256 17.75 -8.72 2.32
C THR A 256 17.46 -10.18 1.96
N PHE A 257 16.77 -10.44 0.86
CA PHE A 257 16.53 -11.81 0.38
C PHE A 257 17.84 -12.53 0.03
N ASN A 258 18.75 -11.86 -0.68
CA ASN A 258 20.07 -12.41 -0.99
C ASN A 258 20.87 -12.67 0.29
N LYS A 259 20.75 -11.78 1.28
CA LYS A 259 21.41 -11.96 2.59
C LYS A 259 20.92 -13.21 3.33
N ILE A 260 19.61 -13.52 3.27
CA ILE A 260 19.05 -14.77 3.80
C ILE A 260 19.74 -15.98 3.15
N ARG A 261 19.94 -15.95 1.83
CA ARG A 261 20.60 -17.02 1.09
C ARG A 261 22.10 -17.14 1.42
N GLU A 262 22.82 -16.00 1.49
CA GLU A 262 24.25 -15.96 1.81
C GLU A 262 24.53 -16.51 3.21
N LEU A 263 23.62 -16.27 4.16
CA LEU A 263 23.72 -16.79 5.53
C LEU A 263 23.34 -18.28 5.64
N GLY A 264 22.91 -18.90 4.53
CA GLY A 264 22.53 -20.32 4.52
C GLY A 264 21.18 -20.60 5.18
N PHE A 265 20.35 -19.59 5.41
CA PHE A 265 19.01 -19.82 5.95
C PHE A 265 18.08 -20.45 4.92
N PRO A 266 17.13 -21.29 5.37
CA PRO A 266 16.21 -21.96 4.45
C PRO A 266 15.32 -20.92 3.74
N ILE A 267 15.16 -21.10 2.43
CA ILE A 267 14.24 -20.29 1.63
C ILE A 267 12.82 -20.81 1.87
N THR A 268 12.00 -19.98 2.47
CA THR A 268 10.60 -20.32 2.80
C THR A 268 9.62 -19.79 1.75
N PRO A 269 8.41 -20.38 1.62
CA PRO A 269 7.35 -19.83 0.77
C PRO A 269 7.02 -18.37 1.13
N PHE A 270 7.12 -18.03 2.44
CA PHE A 270 6.92 -16.66 2.90
C PHE A 270 7.90 -15.67 2.28
N ALA A 271 9.21 -15.98 2.31
CA ALA A 271 10.25 -15.12 1.74
C ALA A 271 10.05 -14.93 0.22
N CYS A 272 9.70 -16.01 -0.50
CA CYS A 272 9.36 -15.95 -1.93
C CYS A 272 8.12 -15.08 -2.18
N ASN A 273 7.09 -15.19 -1.33
CA ASN A 273 5.87 -14.41 -1.45
C ASN A 273 6.13 -12.90 -1.30
N GLN A 274 7.08 -12.47 -0.46
CA GLN A 274 7.46 -11.05 -0.36
C GLN A 274 8.00 -10.52 -1.70
N LEU A 275 8.84 -11.29 -2.39
CA LEU A 275 9.32 -10.93 -3.73
C LEU A 275 8.19 -10.94 -4.76
N LEU A 276 7.31 -11.95 -4.73
CA LEU A 276 6.17 -12.06 -5.66
C LEU A 276 5.21 -10.88 -5.53
N ILE A 277 4.90 -10.44 -4.30
CA ILE A 277 4.05 -9.27 -4.04
C ILE A 277 4.68 -8.00 -4.62
N LEU A 278 5.98 -7.83 -4.39
CA LEU A 278 6.73 -6.70 -4.90
C LEU A 278 6.76 -6.70 -6.43
N TYR A 279 7.11 -7.83 -7.05
CA TYR A 279 7.20 -7.95 -8.50
C TYR A 279 5.82 -7.91 -9.20
N LYS A 280 4.75 -8.36 -8.55
CA LYS A 280 3.38 -8.17 -9.03
C LYS A 280 3.08 -6.69 -9.34
N LYS A 281 3.66 -5.77 -8.57
CA LYS A 281 3.44 -4.33 -8.71
C LYS A 281 4.50 -3.61 -9.55
N ILE A 282 5.76 -4.00 -9.44
CA ILE A 282 6.88 -3.27 -10.05
C ILE A 282 7.31 -3.88 -11.38
N ASP A 283 7.57 -5.19 -11.42
CA ASP A 283 8.05 -5.88 -12.62
C ASP A 283 7.53 -7.33 -12.69
N LYS A 284 6.39 -7.50 -13.33
CA LYS A 284 5.74 -8.81 -13.46
C LYS A 284 6.60 -9.87 -14.17
N LYS A 285 7.63 -9.48 -14.93
CA LYS A 285 8.50 -10.43 -15.62
C LYS A 285 9.35 -11.24 -14.64
N LYS A 286 9.77 -10.63 -13.55
CA LYS A 286 10.57 -11.29 -12.50
C LYS A 286 9.78 -12.34 -11.69
N ILE A 287 8.45 -12.41 -11.82
CA ILE A 287 7.64 -13.46 -11.20
C ILE A 287 8.11 -14.85 -11.65
N ALA A 288 8.41 -15.01 -12.94
CA ALA A 288 8.89 -16.29 -13.48
C ALA A 288 10.22 -16.72 -12.86
N ASP A 289 11.12 -15.78 -12.60
CA ASP A 289 12.43 -16.05 -11.98
C ASP A 289 12.28 -16.55 -10.55
N VAL A 290 11.32 -15.95 -9.78
CA VAL A 290 11.03 -16.41 -8.41
C VAL A 290 10.44 -17.83 -8.42
N LEU A 291 9.53 -18.13 -9.34
CA LEU A 291 8.97 -19.48 -9.47
C LEU A 291 10.03 -20.52 -9.83
N LEU A 292 10.97 -20.18 -10.73
CA LEU A 292 12.10 -21.01 -11.06
C LEU A 292 13.02 -21.25 -9.86
N MET A 293 13.23 -20.22 -9.06
CA MET A 293 14.02 -20.34 -7.83
C MET A 293 13.31 -21.24 -6.81
N MET A 294 12.00 -21.06 -6.59
CA MET A 294 11.22 -21.94 -5.70
C MET A 294 11.33 -23.41 -6.12
N GLU A 295 11.32 -23.69 -7.43
CA GLU A 295 11.47 -25.04 -7.93
C GLU A 295 12.89 -25.59 -7.69
N LYS A 296 13.93 -24.80 -7.92
CA LYS A 296 15.33 -25.19 -7.69
C LYS A 296 15.61 -25.48 -6.21
N GLU A 297 15.08 -24.67 -5.33
CA GLU A 297 15.23 -24.80 -3.88
C GLU A 297 14.20 -25.78 -3.26
N ASN A 298 13.41 -26.46 -4.10
CA ASN A 298 12.34 -27.39 -3.70
C ASN A 298 11.32 -26.78 -2.71
N VAL A 299 11.03 -25.49 -2.86
CA VAL A 299 10.07 -24.75 -2.05
C VAL A 299 8.67 -24.91 -2.65
N LYS A 300 7.76 -25.57 -1.92
CA LYS A 300 6.37 -25.75 -2.38
C LYS A 300 5.59 -24.42 -2.28
N PRO A 301 4.80 -24.05 -3.31
CA PRO A 301 3.92 -22.90 -3.23
C PRO A 301 2.87 -23.06 -2.12
N SER A 302 2.65 -22.01 -1.35
CA SER A 302 1.57 -21.96 -0.36
C SER A 302 0.24 -21.53 -1.04
N PRO A 303 -0.94 -21.71 -0.41
CA PRO A 303 -2.21 -21.15 -0.91
C PRO A 303 -2.11 -19.66 -1.21
N PHE A 304 -1.35 -18.92 -0.40
CA PHE A 304 -1.11 -17.50 -0.60
C PHE A 304 -0.24 -17.21 -1.84
N THR A 305 0.73 -18.08 -2.16
CA THR A 305 1.50 -18.00 -3.41
C THR A 305 0.58 -18.05 -4.62
N TYR A 306 -0.34 -19.02 -4.64
CA TYR A 306 -1.33 -19.14 -5.72
C TYR A 306 -2.23 -17.92 -5.83
N LYS A 307 -2.69 -17.37 -4.70
CA LYS A 307 -3.48 -16.13 -4.68
C LYS A 307 -2.71 -14.96 -5.32
N ILE A 308 -1.43 -14.77 -5.00
CA ILE A 308 -0.60 -13.72 -5.62
C ILE A 308 -0.51 -13.91 -7.13
N LEU A 309 -0.33 -15.15 -7.60
CA LEU A 309 -0.22 -15.48 -9.02
C LEU A 309 -1.55 -15.26 -9.77
N ILE A 310 -2.67 -15.67 -9.17
CA ILE A 310 -4.02 -15.41 -9.69
C ILE A 310 -4.25 -13.91 -9.85
N ASP A 311 -3.94 -13.12 -8.80
CA ASP A 311 -4.04 -11.66 -8.84
C ASP A 311 -3.12 -11.05 -9.91
N ALA A 312 -1.89 -11.54 -10.04
CA ALA A 312 -0.95 -11.02 -11.03
C ALA A 312 -1.44 -11.24 -12.47
N LYS A 313 -2.05 -12.40 -12.74
CA LYS A 313 -2.66 -12.73 -14.02
C LYS A 313 -3.97 -11.97 -14.26
N GLY A 314 -4.84 -11.90 -13.24
CA GLY A 314 -6.09 -11.15 -13.28
C GLY A 314 -5.88 -9.65 -13.55
N LEU A 315 -4.91 -9.01 -12.89
CA LEU A 315 -4.51 -7.62 -13.15
C LEU A 315 -3.92 -7.39 -14.54
N SER A 316 -3.50 -8.45 -15.24
CA SER A 316 -3.03 -8.38 -16.63
C SER A 316 -4.12 -8.78 -17.63
N ASN A 317 -5.34 -9.03 -17.14
CA ASN A 317 -6.46 -9.57 -17.92
C ASN A 317 -6.11 -10.89 -18.66
N ASP A 318 -5.17 -11.68 -18.10
CA ASP A 318 -4.77 -12.98 -18.61
C ASP A 318 -5.63 -14.06 -17.95
N ILE A 319 -6.87 -14.17 -18.45
CA ILE A 319 -7.90 -15.07 -17.89
C ILE A 319 -7.54 -16.54 -18.07
N GLU A 320 -6.93 -16.89 -19.21
CA GLU A 320 -6.48 -18.26 -19.50
C GLU A 320 -5.36 -18.65 -18.51
N GLY A 321 -4.34 -17.81 -18.36
CA GLY A 321 -3.27 -18.05 -17.39
C GLY A 321 -3.78 -18.11 -15.94
N MET A 322 -4.81 -17.35 -15.60
CA MET A 322 -5.44 -17.42 -14.28
C MET A 322 -6.15 -18.77 -14.06
N SER A 323 -6.90 -19.27 -15.07
CA SER A 323 -7.56 -20.57 -15.00
C SER A 323 -6.54 -21.71 -14.89
N GLN A 324 -5.43 -21.66 -15.62
CA GLN A 324 -4.35 -22.64 -15.52
C GLN A 324 -3.72 -22.69 -14.12
N ILE A 325 -3.57 -21.54 -13.46
CA ILE A 325 -3.07 -21.50 -12.08
C ILE A 325 -4.04 -22.20 -11.13
N VAL A 326 -5.34 -21.95 -11.29
CA VAL A 326 -6.38 -22.60 -10.47
C VAL A 326 -6.38 -24.13 -10.67
N GLU A 327 -6.24 -24.59 -11.93
CA GLU A 327 -6.13 -26.01 -12.24
C GLU A 327 -4.88 -26.64 -11.61
N THR A 328 -3.74 -25.94 -11.67
CA THR A 328 -2.50 -26.39 -11.03
C THR A 328 -2.65 -26.47 -9.51
N MET A 329 -3.28 -25.47 -8.90
CA MET A 329 -3.55 -25.44 -7.46
C MET A 329 -4.40 -26.64 -7.03
N LYS A 330 -5.48 -26.94 -7.78
CA LYS A 330 -6.32 -28.12 -7.54
C LYS A 330 -5.59 -29.44 -7.73
N ALA A 331 -4.75 -29.54 -8.78
CA ALA A 331 -3.95 -30.74 -9.06
C ALA A 331 -2.92 -31.05 -7.98
N GLU A 332 -2.41 -30.01 -7.29
CA GLU A 332 -1.51 -30.16 -6.14
C GLU A 332 -2.26 -30.38 -4.81
N GLY A 333 -3.58 -30.56 -4.84
CA GLY A 333 -4.41 -30.82 -3.66
C GLY A 333 -4.61 -29.60 -2.76
N VAL A 334 -4.35 -28.38 -3.27
CA VAL A 334 -4.53 -27.15 -2.53
C VAL A 334 -5.94 -26.59 -2.79
N GLU A 335 -6.75 -26.53 -1.75
CA GLU A 335 -8.11 -25.99 -1.85
C GLU A 335 -8.13 -24.48 -1.98
N LEU A 336 -9.10 -23.95 -2.74
CA LEU A 336 -9.32 -22.51 -2.83
C LEU A 336 -10.00 -22.01 -1.55
N ASP A 337 -9.30 -21.16 -0.82
CA ASP A 337 -9.93 -20.44 0.29
C ASP A 337 -10.91 -19.37 -0.24
N HIS A 338 -11.86 -18.96 0.59
CA HIS A 338 -12.88 -17.96 0.21
C HIS A 338 -12.30 -16.64 -0.32
N GLN A 339 -11.11 -16.27 0.11
CA GLN A 339 -10.48 -15.04 -0.35
C GLN A 339 -9.88 -15.19 -1.74
N THR A 340 -9.34 -16.36 -2.04
CA THR A 340 -8.89 -16.69 -3.39
C THR A 340 -10.09 -16.79 -4.34
N GLN A 341 -11.20 -17.40 -3.89
CA GLN A 341 -12.46 -17.42 -4.63
C GLN A 341 -13.00 -16.00 -4.88
N ALA A 342 -13.00 -15.13 -3.86
CA ALA A 342 -13.44 -13.74 -4.00
C ALA A 342 -12.54 -12.92 -4.96
N ALA A 343 -11.22 -13.13 -4.90
CA ALA A 343 -10.29 -12.51 -5.84
C ALA A 343 -10.53 -12.99 -7.28
N LEU A 344 -10.72 -14.29 -7.47
CA LEU A 344 -11.02 -14.90 -8.75
C LEU A 344 -12.34 -14.36 -9.33
N ALA A 345 -13.41 -14.33 -8.52
CA ALA A 345 -14.71 -13.77 -8.90
C ALA A 345 -14.59 -12.29 -9.32
N ARG A 346 -13.81 -11.49 -8.59
CA ARG A 346 -13.55 -10.09 -8.92
C ARG A 346 -12.87 -9.94 -10.28
N HIS A 347 -11.86 -10.75 -10.57
CA HIS A 347 -11.16 -10.71 -11.86
C HIS A 347 -12.06 -11.16 -13.01
N TYR A 348 -12.86 -12.21 -12.83
CA TYR A 348 -13.85 -12.62 -13.83
C TYR A 348 -14.92 -11.55 -14.08
N ALA A 349 -15.42 -10.92 -12.99
CA ALA A 349 -16.37 -9.80 -13.12
C ALA A 349 -15.76 -8.62 -13.87
N SER A 350 -14.50 -8.29 -13.61
CA SER A 350 -13.78 -7.21 -14.32
C SER A 350 -13.54 -7.53 -15.80
N ALA A 351 -13.39 -8.81 -16.14
CA ALA A 351 -13.26 -9.29 -17.52
C ALA A 351 -14.62 -9.47 -18.24
N GLY A 352 -15.75 -9.21 -17.55
CA GLY A 352 -17.10 -9.36 -18.13
C GLY A 352 -17.62 -10.80 -18.19
N LEU A 353 -16.95 -11.74 -17.51
CA LEU A 353 -17.33 -13.15 -17.46
C LEU A 353 -18.39 -13.41 -16.38
N THR A 354 -19.60 -12.93 -16.61
CA THR A 354 -20.69 -12.92 -15.63
C THR A 354 -21.02 -14.31 -15.12
N GLU A 355 -21.19 -15.29 -16.02
CA GLU A 355 -21.58 -16.67 -15.67
C GLU A 355 -20.55 -17.36 -14.74
N LYS A 356 -19.23 -17.21 -15.07
CA LYS A 356 -18.17 -17.75 -14.23
C LYS A 356 -18.12 -17.07 -12.87
N THR A 357 -18.39 -15.76 -12.84
CA THR A 357 -18.44 -15.01 -11.58
C THR A 357 -19.60 -15.50 -10.72
N GLU A 358 -20.80 -15.61 -11.28
CA GLU A 358 -21.99 -16.08 -10.55
C GLU A 358 -21.84 -17.51 -10.02
N ALA A 359 -21.18 -18.40 -10.78
CA ALA A 359 -20.88 -19.76 -10.31
C ALA A 359 -20.03 -19.75 -9.03
N ILE A 360 -18.95 -18.94 -9.02
CA ILE A 360 -18.09 -18.81 -7.82
C ILE A 360 -18.83 -18.13 -6.67
N LEU A 361 -19.68 -17.13 -6.95
CA LEU A 361 -20.45 -16.48 -5.89
C LEU A 361 -21.42 -17.45 -5.21
N LYS A 362 -22.03 -18.35 -5.96
CA LYS A 362 -22.86 -19.42 -5.41
C LYS A 362 -22.07 -20.43 -4.57
N GLU A 363 -20.84 -20.78 -5.01
CA GLU A 363 -19.95 -21.60 -4.19
C GLU A 363 -19.58 -20.91 -2.86
N ILE A 364 -19.29 -19.59 -2.89
CA ILE A 364 -18.98 -18.80 -1.69
C ILE A 364 -20.18 -18.70 -0.76
N GLU A 365 -21.38 -18.55 -1.30
CA GLU A 365 -22.62 -18.45 -0.54
C GLU A 365 -22.92 -19.75 0.20
N GLY A 366 -22.67 -20.90 -0.41
CA GLY A 366 -22.99 -22.21 0.13
C GLY A 366 -24.50 -22.52 0.07
N GLU A 367 -24.94 -23.55 0.80
CA GLU A 367 -26.35 -23.98 0.79
C GLU A 367 -27.26 -23.06 1.62
N ASP A 368 -26.76 -22.55 2.77
CA ASP A 368 -27.52 -21.62 3.63
C ASP A 368 -26.68 -20.39 4.01
N LEU A 369 -27.07 -19.23 3.47
CA LEU A 369 -26.45 -17.95 3.76
C LEU A 369 -26.52 -17.58 5.25
N LYS A 370 -27.53 -18.06 5.98
CA LYS A 370 -27.69 -17.77 7.42
C LYS A 370 -26.59 -18.40 8.27
N GLU A 371 -26.06 -19.53 7.85
CA GLU A 371 -24.92 -20.16 8.50
C GLU A 371 -23.60 -19.45 8.15
N ASN A 372 -23.53 -18.86 6.97
CA ASN A 372 -22.33 -18.23 6.40
C ASN A 372 -22.40 -16.70 6.32
N MET A 373 -23.05 -16.04 7.28
CA MET A 373 -23.24 -14.58 7.29
C MET A 373 -21.95 -13.76 7.10
N TRP A 374 -20.80 -14.33 7.39
CA TRP A 374 -19.52 -13.64 7.27
C TRP A 374 -19.10 -13.38 5.80
N VAL A 375 -19.69 -14.08 4.83
CA VAL A 375 -19.43 -13.86 3.39
C VAL A 375 -20.27 -12.72 2.81
N CYS A 376 -21.30 -12.25 3.50
CA CYS A 376 -22.21 -11.21 3.01
C CYS A 376 -21.52 -9.96 2.50
N PRO A 377 -20.50 -9.39 3.18
CA PRO A 377 -19.80 -8.21 2.65
C PRO A 377 -19.17 -8.43 1.28
N THR A 378 -18.64 -9.62 1.06
CA THR A 378 -18.02 -10.01 -0.21
C THR A 378 -19.06 -10.17 -1.31
N LEU A 379 -20.16 -10.87 -1.03
CA LEU A 379 -21.25 -11.08 -1.97
C LEU A 379 -21.90 -9.76 -2.38
N LEU A 380 -22.21 -8.87 -1.41
CA LEU A 380 -22.78 -7.54 -1.68
C LEU A 380 -21.93 -6.73 -2.65
N ARG A 381 -20.60 -6.68 -2.41
CA ARG A 381 -19.68 -5.94 -3.28
C ARG A 381 -19.58 -6.53 -4.68
N LEU A 382 -19.54 -7.86 -4.81
CA LEU A 382 -19.36 -8.54 -6.08
C LEU A 382 -20.64 -8.54 -6.92
N TYR A 383 -21.82 -8.78 -6.33
CA TYR A 383 -23.09 -8.64 -7.03
C TYR A 383 -23.35 -7.20 -7.50
N ALA A 384 -22.90 -6.20 -6.73
CA ALA A 384 -22.94 -4.81 -7.17
C ALA A 384 -22.01 -4.52 -8.37
N ILE A 385 -20.88 -5.22 -8.52
CA ILE A 385 -20.04 -5.14 -9.73
C ILE A 385 -20.79 -5.72 -10.93
N LEU A 386 -21.47 -6.83 -10.76
CA LEU A 386 -22.29 -7.48 -11.80
C LEU A 386 -23.59 -6.74 -12.10
N ARG A 387 -23.91 -5.65 -11.36
CA ARG A 387 -25.16 -4.90 -11.44
C ARG A 387 -26.41 -5.76 -11.23
N ARG A 388 -26.31 -6.73 -10.32
CA ARG A 388 -27.43 -7.57 -9.91
C ARG A 388 -28.10 -6.96 -8.68
N ASP A 389 -29.03 -6.05 -8.92
CA ASP A 389 -29.75 -5.30 -7.88
C ASP A 389 -30.60 -6.21 -6.98
N ASP A 390 -31.24 -7.20 -7.59
CA ASP A 390 -32.07 -8.23 -6.96
C ASP A 390 -31.26 -9.06 -5.95
N GLU A 391 -30.07 -9.49 -6.36
CA GLU A 391 -29.18 -10.26 -5.48
C GLU A 391 -28.64 -9.42 -4.33
N VAL A 392 -28.25 -8.17 -4.60
CA VAL A 392 -27.80 -7.25 -3.53
C VAL A 392 -28.92 -7.05 -2.50
N GLU A 393 -30.17 -6.90 -2.96
CA GLU A 393 -31.31 -6.76 -2.05
C GLU A 393 -31.59 -8.04 -1.26
N ARG A 394 -31.50 -9.19 -1.90
CA ARG A 394 -31.68 -10.49 -1.26
C ARG A 394 -30.65 -10.73 -0.14
N ILE A 395 -29.37 -10.49 -0.45
CA ILE A 395 -28.28 -10.65 0.52
C ILE A 395 -28.41 -9.64 1.67
N TRP A 396 -28.76 -8.38 1.34
CA TRP A 396 -28.96 -7.36 2.37
C TRP A 396 -30.09 -7.73 3.34
N LYS A 397 -31.25 -8.16 2.85
CA LYS A 397 -32.36 -8.61 3.69
C LYS A 397 -32.00 -9.74 4.61
N ALA A 398 -31.13 -10.66 4.19
CA ALA A 398 -30.62 -11.71 5.06
C ALA A 398 -29.77 -11.18 6.20
N CYS A 399 -28.98 -10.11 5.98
CA CYS A 399 -28.09 -9.51 6.97
C CYS A 399 -28.79 -8.48 7.88
N GLU A 400 -29.84 -7.84 7.43
CA GLU A 400 -30.46 -6.66 8.03
C GLU A 400 -30.98 -6.91 9.47
N SER A 401 -31.38 -8.14 9.79
CA SER A 401 -31.88 -8.50 11.12
C SER A 401 -30.83 -8.36 12.22
N LYS A 402 -29.56 -8.69 11.95
CA LYS A 402 -28.43 -8.60 12.89
C LYS A 402 -27.17 -8.14 12.17
N PRO A 403 -27.16 -6.92 11.58
CA PRO A 403 -26.05 -6.48 10.75
C PRO A 403 -24.82 -6.18 11.60
N ARG A 404 -23.64 -6.44 11.04
CA ARG A 404 -22.34 -5.96 11.54
C ARG A 404 -21.97 -4.65 10.81
N VAL A 405 -21.04 -3.91 11.37
CA VAL A 405 -20.55 -2.66 10.74
C VAL A 405 -20.02 -2.92 9.31
N GLU A 406 -19.33 -4.05 9.11
CA GLU A 406 -18.80 -4.46 7.81
C GLU A 406 -19.90 -4.77 6.78
N ASP A 407 -21.00 -5.41 7.21
CA ASP A 407 -22.15 -5.70 6.35
C ASP A 407 -22.82 -4.41 5.88
N CYS A 408 -23.01 -3.45 6.81
CA CYS A 408 -23.56 -2.13 6.48
C CYS A 408 -22.66 -1.35 5.52
N LEU A 409 -21.33 -1.33 5.76
CA LEU A 409 -20.40 -0.64 4.86
C LEU A 409 -20.42 -1.27 3.47
N ALA A 410 -20.43 -2.60 3.37
CA ALA A 410 -20.53 -3.28 2.09
C ALA A 410 -21.85 -3.00 1.36
N ALA A 411 -22.97 -2.91 2.10
CA ALA A 411 -24.26 -2.54 1.55
C ALA A 411 -24.26 -1.08 1.06
N VAL A 412 -23.70 -0.14 1.82
CA VAL A 412 -23.53 1.27 1.40
C VAL A 412 -22.71 1.35 0.10
N GLU A 413 -21.57 0.64 0.03
CA GLU A 413 -20.73 0.58 -1.17
C GLU A 413 -21.48 -0.03 -2.35
N ALA A 414 -22.22 -1.12 -2.13
CA ALA A 414 -22.99 -1.82 -3.16
C ALA A 414 -24.10 -0.92 -3.74
N TRP A 415 -24.93 -0.32 -2.90
CA TRP A 415 -25.98 0.59 -3.33
C TRP A 415 -25.43 1.84 -4.01
N GLY A 416 -24.30 2.37 -3.50
CA GLY A 416 -23.59 3.48 -4.13
C GLY A 416 -23.07 3.14 -5.53
N LYS A 417 -22.60 1.91 -5.76
CA LYS A 417 -22.14 1.41 -7.05
C LYS A 417 -23.29 1.21 -8.03
N LEU A 418 -24.46 0.76 -7.54
CA LEU A 418 -25.70 0.64 -8.27
C LEU A 418 -26.44 1.96 -8.51
N LYS A 419 -25.88 3.08 -8.00
CA LYS A 419 -26.47 4.44 -8.05
C LYS A 419 -27.80 4.58 -7.28
N LYS A 420 -28.11 3.65 -6.38
CA LYS A 420 -29.29 3.72 -5.48
C LYS A 420 -28.89 4.45 -4.21
N ILE A 421 -28.70 5.77 -4.31
CA ILE A 421 -28.07 6.58 -3.25
C ILE A 421 -28.95 6.66 -2.01
N GLU A 422 -30.27 6.72 -2.18
CA GLU A 422 -31.24 6.78 -1.09
C GLU A 422 -31.10 5.54 -0.18
N LYS A 423 -31.00 4.33 -0.77
CA LYS A 423 -30.79 3.09 -0.01
C LYS A 423 -29.43 3.09 0.72
N ALA A 424 -28.37 3.64 0.09
CA ALA A 424 -27.08 3.78 0.73
C ALA A 424 -27.13 4.75 1.93
N GLU A 425 -27.89 5.82 1.83
CA GLU A 425 -28.13 6.80 2.91
C GLU A 425 -28.92 6.19 4.06
N GLU A 426 -29.99 5.43 3.77
CA GLU A 426 -30.79 4.71 4.78
C GLU A 426 -29.96 3.75 5.61
N VAL A 427 -29.14 2.91 4.93
CA VAL A 427 -28.23 1.98 5.60
C VAL A 427 -27.17 2.72 6.43
N PHE A 428 -26.63 3.84 5.91
CA PHE A 428 -25.65 4.63 6.63
C PHE A 428 -26.26 5.32 7.85
N GLU A 429 -27.47 5.81 7.76
CA GLU A 429 -28.19 6.42 8.88
C GLU A 429 -28.49 5.40 9.97
N MET A 430 -29.00 4.21 9.60
CA MET A 430 -29.17 3.10 10.53
C MET A 430 -27.86 2.76 11.24
N MET A 431 -26.74 2.70 10.48
CA MET A 431 -25.41 2.42 11.03
C MET A 431 -24.96 3.52 12.01
N SER A 432 -25.19 4.81 11.68
CA SER A 432 -24.80 5.94 12.53
C SER A 432 -25.60 6.01 13.84
N ASN A 433 -26.85 5.54 13.83
CA ASN A 433 -27.69 5.47 15.03
C ASN A 433 -27.30 4.30 15.95
N LYS A 434 -26.74 3.23 15.40
CA LYS A 434 -26.42 2.00 16.16
C LYS A 434 -25.00 1.99 16.72
N TRP A 435 -24.03 2.63 16.03
CA TRP A 435 -22.61 2.61 16.41
C TRP A 435 -21.98 4.01 16.37
N LYS A 436 -20.97 4.22 17.20
CA LYS A 436 -20.05 5.36 17.06
C LYS A 436 -19.16 5.12 15.85
N LEU A 437 -19.34 5.93 14.80
CA LEU A 437 -18.63 5.79 13.55
C LEU A 437 -17.25 6.44 13.60
N THR A 438 -16.30 5.89 12.86
CA THR A 438 -14.98 6.48 12.61
C THR A 438 -15.01 7.32 11.33
N ALA A 439 -14.03 8.21 11.17
CA ALA A 439 -13.88 8.99 9.93
C ALA A 439 -13.76 8.11 8.68
N LYS A 440 -13.19 6.90 8.79
CA LYS A 440 -13.11 5.92 7.71
C LYS A 440 -14.50 5.44 7.25
N ASN A 441 -15.44 5.25 8.19
CA ASN A 441 -16.81 4.88 7.84
C ASN A 441 -17.51 6.02 7.07
N TYR A 442 -17.34 7.27 7.49
CA TYR A 442 -17.85 8.44 6.78
C TYR A 442 -17.24 8.59 5.37
N SER A 443 -15.98 8.22 5.19
CA SER A 443 -15.30 8.31 3.88
C SER A 443 -15.94 7.43 2.80
N VAL A 444 -16.60 6.33 3.18
CA VAL A 444 -17.31 5.46 2.23
C VAL A 444 -18.46 6.20 1.57
N LEU A 445 -19.33 6.83 2.35
CA LEU A 445 -20.45 7.61 1.80
C LEU A 445 -19.96 8.89 1.10
N LEU A 446 -18.89 9.54 1.60
CA LEU A 446 -18.26 10.68 0.92
C LEU A 446 -17.75 10.32 -0.48
N LYS A 447 -17.16 9.14 -0.66
CA LYS A 447 -16.75 8.65 -1.99
C LYS A 447 -17.94 8.48 -2.94
N ILE A 448 -19.07 8.01 -2.43
CA ILE A 448 -20.31 7.88 -3.22
C ILE A 448 -20.82 9.26 -3.65
N TYR A 449 -20.88 10.22 -2.72
CA TYR A 449 -21.28 11.59 -3.05
C TYR A 449 -20.32 12.26 -4.03
N ALA A 450 -19.01 12.02 -3.90
CA ALA A 450 -18.01 12.52 -4.84
C ALA A 450 -18.25 11.96 -6.27
N ARG A 451 -18.43 10.64 -6.41
CA ARG A 451 -18.71 10.00 -7.70
C ARG A 451 -19.99 10.52 -8.37
N ASN A 452 -20.98 10.88 -7.58
CA ASN A 452 -22.26 11.41 -8.05
C ASN A 452 -22.34 12.95 -8.04
N LYS A 453 -21.24 13.65 -7.77
CA LYS A 453 -21.11 15.12 -7.76
C LYS A 453 -22.08 15.81 -6.78
N MET A 454 -22.44 15.14 -5.69
CA MET A 454 -23.42 15.62 -4.70
C MET A 454 -22.72 16.46 -3.62
N LEU A 455 -22.19 17.62 -4.00
CA LEU A 455 -21.35 18.47 -3.12
C LEU A 455 -22.09 18.93 -1.85
N ILE A 456 -23.37 19.28 -1.96
CA ILE A 456 -24.15 19.78 -0.81
C ILE A 456 -24.26 18.69 0.26
N LYS A 457 -24.75 17.50 -0.11
CA LYS A 457 -24.84 16.35 0.80
C LYS A 457 -23.47 15.95 1.37
N GLY A 458 -22.41 16.05 0.55
CA GLY A 458 -21.05 15.80 1.01
C GLY A 458 -20.58 16.79 2.07
N LYS A 459 -20.88 18.08 1.90
CA LYS A 459 -20.57 19.11 2.92
C LYS A 459 -21.33 18.90 4.23
N ASP A 460 -22.61 18.52 4.15
CA ASP A 460 -23.42 18.21 5.33
C ASP A 460 -22.87 16.98 6.07
N LEU A 461 -22.43 15.97 5.34
CA LEU A 461 -21.80 14.78 5.91
C LEU A 461 -20.46 15.11 6.60
N ILE A 462 -19.63 15.98 5.99
CA ILE A 462 -18.37 16.46 6.59
C ILE A 462 -18.66 17.23 7.89
N LYS A 463 -19.72 18.05 7.92
CA LYS A 463 -20.14 18.75 9.14
C LYS A 463 -20.56 17.77 10.23
N LYS A 464 -21.43 16.80 9.92
CA LYS A 464 -21.85 15.73 10.85
C LYS A 464 -20.63 14.95 11.41
N MET A 465 -19.65 14.64 10.55
CA MET A 465 -18.41 13.99 10.97
C MET A 465 -17.59 14.86 11.93
N GLY A 466 -17.50 16.18 11.67
CA GLY A 466 -16.84 17.14 12.56
C GLY A 466 -17.52 17.23 13.93
N ASP A 467 -18.85 17.32 13.93
CA ASP A 467 -19.66 17.41 15.14
C ASP A 467 -19.55 16.13 16.00
N SER A 468 -19.28 14.97 15.38
CA SER A 468 -19.05 13.70 16.09
C SER A 468 -17.63 13.56 16.69
N GLY A 469 -16.77 14.58 16.53
CA GLY A 469 -15.40 14.59 17.07
C GLY A 469 -14.46 13.57 16.43
N CYS A 470 -14.74 13.13 15.20
CA CYS A 470 -13.90 12.16 14.50
C CYS A 470 -12.55 12.77 14.09
N VAL A 471 -11.46 12.07 14.36
CA VAL A 471 -10.14 12.43 13.83
C VAL A 471 -10.10 12.12 12.33
N ILE A 472 -9.80 13.13 11.52
CA ILE A 472 -9.75 12.99 10.06
C ILE A 472 -8.40 12.43 9.67
N GLY A 473 -8.40 11.22 9.11
CA GLY A 473 -7.22 10.55 8.57
C GLY A 473 -6.99 10.87 7.07
N PRO A 474 -5.86 10.40 6.50
CA PRO A 474 -5.50 10.64 5.10
C PRO A 474 -6.54 10.15 4.09
N THR A 475 -7.12 8.98 4.29
CA THR A 475 -8.18 8.43 3.43
C THR A 475 -9.44 9.30 3.42
N THR A 476 -9.75 9.92 4.56
CA THR A 476 -10.89 10.84 4.66
C THR A 476 -10.58 12.18 4.01
N TRP A 477 -9.34 12.70 4.18
CA TRP A 477 -8.88 13.89 3.45
C TRP A 477 -8.94 13.67 1.95
N ASP A 478 -8.52 12.49 1.47
CA ASP A 478 -8.62 12.11 0.05
C ASP A 478 -10.07 12.16 -0.45
N SER A 479 -11.00 11.56 0.30
CA SER A 479 -12.42 11.58 -0.04
C SER A 479 -13.00 13.01 -0.09
N ILE A 480 -12.60 13.89 0.82
CA ILE A 480 -13.02 15.29 0.85
C ILE A 480 -12.45 16.05 -0.35
N VAL A 481 -11.15 15.88 -0.64
CA VAL A 481 -10.51 16.49 -1.81
C VAL A 481 -11.18 16.02 -3.10
N THR A 482 -11.41 14.72 -3.24
CA THR A 482 -12.09 14.13 -4.40
C THR A 482 -13.50 14.71 -4.57
N LEU A 483 -14.25 14.91 -3.49
CA LEU A 483 -15.57 15.53 -3.54
C LEU A 483 -15.53 16.92 -4.17
N TYR A 484 -14.62 17.79 -3.71
CA TYR A 484 -14.48 19.15 -4.26
C TYR A 484 -13.99 19.13 -5.72
N VAL A 485 -13.04 18.25 -6.05
CA VAL A 485 -12.52 18.12 -7.42
C VAL A 485 -13.62 17.67 -8.38
N GLN A 486 -14.39 16.64 -8.02
CA GLN A 486 -15.50 16.13 -8.86
C GLN A 486 -16.65 17.14 -9.02
N ALA A 487 -16.82 18.01 -8.04
CA ALA A 487 -17.76 19.14 -8.12
C ALA A 487 -17.21 20.33 -8.95
N GLY A 488 -15.97 20.28 -9.40
CA GLY A 488 -15.32 21.35 -10.17
C GLY A 488 -14.68 22.46 -9.33
N GLU A 489 -14.70 22.36 -7.99
CA GLU A 489 -14.16 23.37 -7.05
C GLU A 489 -12.70 23.05 -6.68
N VAL A 490 -11.79 23.05 -7.66
CA VAL A 490 -10.40 22.58 -7.49
C VAL A 490 -9.59 23.48 -6.55
N GLU A 491 -9.84 24.77 -6.56
CA GLU A 491 -9.17 25.74 -5.70
C GLU A 491 -9.53 25.50 -4.21
N LYS A 492 -10.77 25.08 -3.95
CA LYS A 492 -11.18 24.65 -2.60
C LYS A 492 -10.58 23.32 -2.22
N ALA A 493 -10.44 22.39 -3.17
CA ALA A 493 -9.74 21.13 -2.95
C ALA A 493 -8.26 21.38 -2.57
N ASP A 494 -7.57 22.31 -3.24
CA ASP A 494 -6.19 22.71 -2.88
C ASP A 494 -6.15 23.35 -1.48
N ALA A 495 -7.09 24.20 -1.13
CA ALA A 495 -7.17 24.78 0.20
C ALA A 495 -7.39 23.71 1.30
N VAL A 496 -8.21 22.70 1.03
CA VAL A 496 -8.42 21.54 1.93
C VAL A 496 -7.12 20.75 2.12
N LEU A 497 -6.39 20.49 1.03
CA LEU A 497 -5.09 19.82 1.09
C LEU A 497 -4.09 20.63 1.93
N GLN A 498 -4.04 21.95 1.77
CA GLN A 498 -3.18 22.82 2.57
C GLN A 498 -3.53 22.76 4.06
N LYS A 499 -4.84 22.76 4.39
CA LYS A 499 -5.30 22.61 5.76
C LYS A 499 -4.89 21.27 6.37
N ALA A 500 -4.97 20.19 5.60
CA ALA A 500 -4.50 18.86 6.02
C ALA A 500 -2.99 18.85 6.32
N LEU A 501 -2.19 19.53 5.50
CA LEU A 501 -0.74 19.67 5.70
C LEU A 501 -0.41 20.51 6.96
N GLN A 502 -1.16 21.57 7.22
CA GLN A 502 -0.94 22.44 8.38
C GLN A 502 -1.28 21.74 9.72
N GLN A 503 -2.23 20.82 9.72
CA GLN A 503 -2.56 20.02 10.91
C GLN A 503 -1.44 19.05 11.31
N GLY A 504 -0.43 18.84 10.47
CA GLY A 504 0.90 18.32 10.80
C GLY A 504 1.00 16.86 11.29
N LYS A 505 -0.11 16.21 11.60
CA LYS A 505 -0.12 14.87 12.21
C LYS A 505 -0.06 13.73 11.18
N LEU A 506 -0.56 13.95 9.96
CA LEU A 506 -0.69 12.88 8.96
C LEU A 506 -0.35 13.41 7.56
N ARG A 507 0.42 12.63 6.82
CA ARG A 507 0.85 12.97 5.46
C ARG A 507 -0.28 12.66 4.48
N PRO A 508 -0.71 13.60 3.60
CA PRO A 508 -1.67 13.30 2.55
C PRO A 508 -1.17 12.23 1.59
N MET A 509 -2.08 11.43 1.06
CA MET A 509 -1.76 10.34 0.14
C MET A 509 -1.30 10.86 -1.22
N PHE A 510 -0.55 10.05 -1.95
CA PHE A 510 -0.14 10.35 -3.33
C PHE A 510 -1.34 10.70 -4.22
N ASN A 511 -2.41 9.89 -4.14
CA ASN A 511 -3.61 10.09 -4.95
C ASN A 511 -4.28 11.43 -4.68
N THR A 512 -4.27 11.91 -3.44
CA THR A 512 -4.83 13.22 -3.09
C THR A 512 -4.17 14.37 -3.86
N TYR A 513 -2.83 14.34 -3.97
CA TYR A 513 -2.10 15.32 -4.79
C TYR A 513 -2.39 15.14 -6.28
N MET A 514 -2.41 13.88 -6.75
CA MET A 514 -2.64 13.58 -8.16
C MET A 514 -4.03 14.00 -8.61
N THR A 515 -5.06 13.76 -7.81
CA THR A 515 -6.44 14.15 -8.13
C THR A 515 -6.55 15.66 -8.40
N ILE A 516 -5.89 16.49 -7.61
CA ILE A 516 -5.85 17.95 -7.81
C ILE A 516 -4.99 18.29 -9.05
N MET A 517 -3.79 17.69 -9.14
CA MET A 517 -2.85 17.96 -10.23
C MET A 517 -3.44 17.61 -11.60
N GLU A 518 -4.08 16.45 -11.73
CA GLU A 518 -4.74 16.02 -12.97
C GLU A 518 -5.86 16.98 -13.39
N GLN A 519 -6.58 17.53 -12.43
CA GLN A 519 -7.64 18.48 -12.76
C GLN A 519 -7.08 19.82 -13.22
N TYR A 520 -5.99 20.33 -12.62
CA TYR A 520 -5.27 21.48 -13.15
C TYR A 520 -4.70 21.18 -14.55
N ALA A 521 -4.16 19.98 -14.74
CA ALA A 521 -3.66 19.54 -16.04
C ALA A 521 -4.76 19.50 -17.11
N ARG A 522 -5.96 19.01 -16.79
CA ARG A 522 -7.11 19.02 -17.73
C ARG A 522 -7.53 20.43 -18.12
N ARG A 523 -7.43 21.39 -17.20
CA ARG A 523 -7.74 22.80 -17.45
C ARG A 523 -6.63 23.53 -18.23
N GLY A 524 -5.44 22.93 -18.38
CA GLY A 524 -4.25 23.61 -18.94
C GLY A 524 -3.64 24.62 -17.98
N ASP A 525 -3.94 24.55 -16.69
CA ASP A 525 -3.34 25.41 -15.67
C ASP A 525 -1.97 24.87 -15.26
N VAL A 526 -0.96 25.22 -16.08
CA VAL A 526 0.43 24.79 -15.90
C VAL A 526 0.99 25.26 -14.57
N HIS A 527 0.66 26.50 -14.16
CA HIS A 527 1.21 27.09 -12.94
C HIS A 527 0.83 26.26 -11.70
N ASN A 528 -0.46 25.95 -11.54
CA ASN A 528 -0.92 25.18 -10.41
C ASN A 528 -0.55 23.69 -10.52
N ALA A 529 -0.46 23.14 -11.75
CA ALA A 529 0.04 21.79 -11.98
C ALA A 529 1.52 21.65 -11.55
N GLU A 530 2.39 22.61 -11.91
CA GLU A 530 3.80 22.66 -11.45
C GLU A 530 3.90 22.81 -9.93
N LYS A 531 3.07 23.62 -9.31
CA LYS A 531 3.00 23.78 -7.87
C LYS A 531 2.64 22.46 -7.16
N MET A 532 1.68 21.69 -7.72
CA MET A 532 1.34 20.36 -7.20
C MET A 532 2.48 19.37 -7.41
N PHE A 533 3.14 19.39 -8.57
CA PHE A 533 4.31 18.57 -8.84
C PHE A 533 5.43 18.83 -7.83
N TYR A 534 5.69 20.09 -7.50
CA TYR A 534 6.69 20.46 -6.50
C TYR A 534 6.32 19.96 -5.09
N ARG A 535 5.04 20.07 -4.70
CA ARG A 535 4.54 19.56 -3.42
C ARG A 535 4.64 18.03 -3.33
N LEU A 536 4.38 17.31 -4.42
CA LEU A 536 4.61 15.86 -4.50
C LEU A 536 6.08 15.51 -4.22
N ARG A 537 7.01 16.28 -4.78
CA ARG A 537 8.44 16.09 -4.52
C ARG A 537 8.82 16.39 -3.07
N GLN A 538 8.32 17.48 -2.48
CA GLN A 538 8.51 17.79 -1.07
C GLN A 538 7.95 16.69 -0.16
N ALA A 539 6.83 16.11 -0.57
CA ALA A 539 6.22 14.98 0.10
C ALA A 539 6.97 13.65 -0.15
N ASN A 540 8.13 13.65 -0.82
CA ASN A 540 8.98 12.49 -1.13
C ASN A 540 8.33 11.44 -2.06
N TYR A 541 7.42 11.87 -2.96
CA TYR A 541 6.84 11.03 -4.02
C TYR A 541 7.61 11.21 -5.34
N VAL A 542 8.93 11.03 -5.32
CA VAL A 542 9.82 11.40 -6.43
C VAL A 542 9.91 10.32 -7.51
N SER A 543 9.82 9.04 -7.15
CA SER A 543 10.15 7.92 -8.05
C SER A 543 8.96 7.41 -8.87
N ARG A 544 8.07 8.30 -9.33
CA ARG A 544 6.84 7.92 -10.07
C ARG A 544 6.73 8.65 -11.39
N ILE A 545 6.33 7.92 -12.44
CA ILE A 545 6.15 8.47 -13.79
C ILE A 545 4.84 9.26 -13.95
N THR A 546 3.81 8.96 -13.16
CA THR A 546 2.46 9.52 -13.26
C THR A 546 2.42 11.05 -13.16
N PRO A 547 3.14 11.70 -12.20
CA PRO A 547 3.19 13.15 -12.13
C PRO A 547 3.75 13.81 -13.41
N PHE A 548 4.71 13.15 -14.07
CA PHE A 548 5.26 13.65 -15.34
C PHE A 548 4.26 13.55 -16.48
N HIS A 549 3.42 12.49 -16.50
CA HIS A 549 2.30 12.41 -17.45
C HIS A 549 1.31 13.55 -17.24
N ALA A 550 0.89 13.79 -16.00
CA ALA A 550 -0.03 14.88 -15.69
C ALA A 550 0.56 16.26 -16.06
N LEU A 551 1.85 16.46 -15.77
CA LEU A 551 2.54 17.71 -16.11
C LEU A 551 2.63 17.92 -17.63
N ALA A 552 3.06 16.89 -18.38
CA ALA A 552 3.07 16.94 -19.84
C ALA A 552 1.67 17.20 -20.42
N GLN A 553 0.62 16.63 -19.80
CA GLN A 553 -0.76 16.90 -20.20
C GLN A 553 -1.17 18.37 -19.94
N ALA A 554 -0.71 18.97 -18.83
CA ALA A 554 -0.96 20.37 -18.53
C ALA A 554 -0.37 21.29 -19.62
N TYR A 555 0.90 21.08 -19.97
CA TYR A 555 1.57 21.83 -21.02
C TYR A 555 0.89 21.64 -22.39
N LYS A 556 0.47 20.41 -22.71
CA LYS A 556 -0.25 20.10 -23.94
C LYS A 556 -1.58 20.86 -24.02
N ASN A 557 -2.37 20.85 -22.96
CA ASN A 557 -3.67 21.51 -22.92
C ASN A 557 -3.54 23.04 -22.94
N ALA A 558 -2.46 23.57 -22.34
CA ALA A 558 -2.11 24.99 -22.40
C ALA A 558 -1.52 25.43 -23.75
N LYS A 559 -1.17 24.49 -24.63
CA LYS A 559 -0.45 24.74 -25.89
C LYS A 559 0.89 25.46 -25.66
N LEU A 560 1.56 25.13 -24.56
CA LEU A 560 2.85 25.68 -24.19
C LEU A 560 3.96 24.63 -24.36
N PRO A 561 5.17 25.03 -24.74
CA PRO A 561 6.31 24.13 -24.80
C PRO A 561 6.72 23.68 -23.39
N ALA A 562 7.13 22.44 -23.26
CA ALA A 562 7.51 21.84 -21.98
C ALA A 562 9.03 21.89 -21.78
N TYR A 563 9.52 22.93 -21.11
CA TYR A 563 10.94 23.07 -20.80
C TYR A 563 11.34 22.23 -19.58
N GLY A 564 12.51 21.59 -19.64
CA GLY A 564 13.16 20.95 -18.50
C GLY A 564 12.48 19.70 -17.93
N ILE A 565 11.41 19.15 -18.55
CA ILE A 565 10.73 17.94 -18.04
C ILE A 565 11.66 16.72 -18.18
N ARG A 566 12.37 16.60 -19.32
CA ARG A 566 13.29 15.47 -19.56
C ARG A 566 14.47 15.48 -18.60
N GLU A 567 15.02 16.67 -18.31
CA GLU A 567 16.11 16.88 -17.36
C GLU A 567 15.67 16.50 -15.94
N ARG A 568 14.47 16.92 -15.55
CA ARG A 568 13.87 16.54 -14.25
C ARG A 568 13.65 15.03 -14.14
N MET A 569 13.19 14.39 -15.21
CA MET A 569 13.04 12.93 -15.25
C MET A 569 14.38 12.21 -15.09
N LYS A 570 15.43 12.69 -15.77
CA LYS A 570 16.80 12.15 -15.62
C LYS A 570 17.32 12.33 -14.19
N ALA A 571 17.11 13.51 -13.60
CA ALA A 571 17.51 13.78 -12.22
C ALA A 571 16.82 12.86 -11.20
N ASP A 572 15.59 12.46 -11.50
CA ASP A 572 14.81 11.53 -10.67
C ASP A 572 15.06 10.05 -11.03
N ASN A 573 15.95 9.77 -11.98
CA ASN A 573 16.22 8.44 -12.54
C ASN A 573 14.95 7.74 -13.09
N ILE A 574 14.07 8.52 -13.73
CA ILE A 574 12.82 8.04 -14.33
C ILE A 574 12.97 8.07 -15.86
N PHE A 575 12.67 6.95 -16.50
CA PHE A 575 12.66 6.84 -17.95
C PHE A 575 11.24 6.92 -18.50
N PRO A 576 10.99 7.74 -19.55
CA PRO A 576 9.66 7.84 -20.14
C PRO A 576 9.26 6.53 -20.83
N ASN A 577 8.02 6.11 -20.63
CA ASN A 577 7.43 5.09 -21.45
C ASN A 577 7.11 5.63 -22.85
N LYS A 578 6.77 4.74 -23.81
CA LYS A 578 6.50 5.13 -25.21
C LYS A 578 5.44 6.24 -25.32
N ALA A 579 4.39 6.20 -24.49
CA ALA A 579 3.31 7.20 -24.51
C ALA A 579 3.82 8.58 -24.07
N LEU A 580 4.54 8.65 -22.95
CA LEU A 580 5.11 9.90 -22.45
C LEU A 580 6.23 10.43 -23.37
N ALA A 581 7.06 9.55 -23.93
CA ALA A 581 8.09 9.94 -24.88
C ALA A 581 7.50 10.61 -26.12
N ASN A 582 6.42 10.05 -26.67
CA ASN A 582 5.68 10.63 -27.80
C ASN A 582 5.05 11.98 -27.43
N GLN A 583 4.47 12.09 -26.24
CA GLN A 583 3.86 13.32 -25.74
C GLN A 583 4.91 14.43 -25.57
N LEU A 584 6.05 14.10 -24.96
CA LEU A 584 7.18 15.04 -24.79
C LEU A 584 7.81 15.46 -26.12
N ALA A 585 7.84 14.57 -27.12
CA ALA A 585 8.32 14.92 -28.46
C ALA A 585 7.40 15.92 -29.18
N GLN A 586 6.08 15.92 -28.88
CA GLN A 586 5.14 16.92 -29.41
C GLN A 586 5.26 18.28 -28.70
N LEU A 587 5.76 18.29 -27.47
CA LEU A 587 5.89 19.47 -26.61
C LEU A 587 7.32 20.04 -26.62
N ASP A 588 8.20 19.46 -27.44
CA ASP A 588 9.60 19.88 -27.53
C ASP A 588 9.68 21.29 -28.11
N PRO A 589 10.22 22.28 -27.37
CA PRO A 589 10.36 23.65 -27.85
C PRO A 589 11.35 23.80 -29.01
N PHE A 590 12.24 22.83 -29.17
CA PHE A 590 13.26 22.81 -30.23
C PHE A 590 12.89 21.93 -31.41
N LYS A 591 11.63 21.49 -31.49
CA LYS A 591 11.16 20.72 -32.64
C LYS A 591 11.20 21.60 -33.90
N LYS A 592 12.04 21.21 -34.86
CA LYS A 592 12.03 21.81 -36.18
C LYS A 592 10.64 21.71 -36.80
N THR A 593 10.06 22.79 -37.19
CA THR A 593 8.81 22.87 -37.94
C THR A 593 9.14 22.96 -39.42
N ALA A 594 8.20 22.56 -40.28
CA ALA A 594 8.38 22.72 -41.73
C ALA A 594 8.68 24.15 -42.15
N VAL A 595 8.33 25.14 -41.33
CA VAL A 595 8.65 26.56 -41.54
C VAL A 595 10.09 26.87 -41.13
N SER A 596 10.64 26.22 -40.08
CA SER A 596 12.05 26.42 -39.71
C SER A 596 13.01 25.77 -40.72
N ASP A 597 12.59 24.69 -41.37
CA ASP A 597 13.38 24.04 -42.42
C ASP A 597 13.39 24.86 -43.74
N LEU A 598 12.52 25.87 -43.86
CA LEU A 598 12.54 26.84 -44.98
C LEU A 598 13.38 28.08 -44.69
N LEU A 599 13.82 28.24 -43.43
CA LEU A 599 14.62 29.39 -42.98
C LEU A 599 16.11 29.05 -42.75
N ASP A 600 16.46 27.76 -42.71
CA ASP A 600 17.82 27.23 -42.75
C ASP A 600 18.24 26.94 -44.19
#